data_e12a125b89f90554a7472580dc23c60b
#
_entry.id   e12a125b89f90554a7472580dc23c60b
#
_cell.length_a   1.000
_cell.length_b   1.000
_cell.length_c   1.000
_cell.angle_alpha   90.00
_cell.angle_beta   90.00
_cell.angle_gamma   90.00
#
_symmetry.space_group_name_H-M   'P 1'
#
loop_
_entity.id
_entity.type
_entity.pdbx_description
1 polymer ?
#
loop_
_entity_poly.entity_id
_entity_poly.type
_entity_poly.pdbx_seq_one_letter_code
_entity_poly.pdbx_strand_id
1 'polypeptide(L)'
;MKFIDAFKVLPQFLLPQHTLSKLMSYVTHSENKALKNWCINTVIKHYGVNMDEALEPNPGAYKSFNHFFTRELKPKMRQLASEQGAVACPADGAVSQAGKINDRRIFQAKGMSFGLFELLGGSTERAQLFADGEFATIYLSPKDYHRLHMPLTGTLKEMVHIPGKLFSVNTATTRSVPGLFAKNERVAAIFDTDAGPMALVLVGAIFVSSIETVWHGVVTPPTAPTVQSWFYKHKPIILQKGEELGRFNMGSTIIVIFGKGKVRWEDEFKADKLVQLGEKIGSY
;
A
#
# COMPACT_ATOMS: atom_id res chain seq x y z
N MET A 1 -11.01 2.25 23.33
CA MET A 1 -9.77 2.91 22.91
C MET A 1 -8.86 2.98 24.12
N LYS A 2 -7.58 2.57 24.03
CA LYS A 2 -6.65 2.81 25.15
C LYS A 2 -6.46 4.33 25.26
N PHE A 3 -6.34 4.88 26.46
CA PHE A 3 -6.23 6.33 26.70
C PHE A 3 -5.08 6.97 25.89
N ILE A 4 -3.94 6.26 25.78
CA ILE A 4 -2.77 6.67 24.99
C ILE A 4 -3.08 6.72 23.47
N ASP A 5 -3.92 5.83 22.95
CA ASP A 5 -4.32 5.83 21.53
C ASP A 5 -5.18 7.06 21.20
N ALA A 6 -6.00 7.54 22.18
CA ALA A 6 -6.84 8.72 22.01
C ALA A 6 -6.01 9.97 21.71
N PHE A 7 -4.96 10.22 22.47
CA PHE A 7 -4.07 11.38 22.25
C PHE A 7 -3.39 11.39 20.87
N LYS A 8 -3.12 10.21 20.30
CA LYS A 8 -2.51 10.08 18.97
C LYS A 8 -3.51 10.19 17.83
N VAL A 9 -4.77 9.87 18.08
CA VAL A 9 -5.80 9.73 17.04
C VAL A 9 -6.71 10.96 16.97
N LEU A 10 -7.17 11.50 18.11
CA LEU A 10 -8.10 12.63 18.14
C LEU A 10 -7.62 13.88 17.38
N PRO A 11 -6.33 14.31 17.50
CA PRO A 11 -5.86 15.46 16.75
C PRO A 11 -5.98 15.30 15.24
N GLN A 12 -5.88 14.07 14.72
CA GLN A 12 -5.95 13.81 13.29
C GLN A 12 -7.30 14.14 12.64
N PHE A 13 -8.38 14.18 13.43
CA PHE A 13 -9.72 14.56 12.95
C PHE A 13 -9.83 16.06 12.67
N LEU A 14 -9.03 16.88 13.35
CA LEU A 14 -9.05 18.35 13.25
C LEU A 14 -8.00 18.90 12.28
N LEU A 15 -6.97 18.09 11.96
CA LEU A 15 -5.89 18.52 11.09
C LEU A 15 -6.35 18.65 9.63
N PRO A 16 -5.92 19.70 8.90
CA PRO A 16 -6.11 19.84 7.46
C PRO A 16 -5.14 18.91 6.72
N GLN A 17 -5.46 17.59 6.74
CA GLN A 17 -4.56 16.51 6.33
C GLN A 17 -3.98 16.67 4.92
N HIS A 18 -4.81 17.05 3.94
CA HIS A 18 -4.36 17.27 2.56
C HIS A 18 -3.40 18.46 2.43
N THR A 19 -3.68 19.57 3.16
CA THR A 19 -2.79 20.73 3.17
C THR A 19 -1.43 20.38 3.79
N LEU A 20 -1.44 19.64 4.91
CA LEU A 20 -0.20 19.19 5.56
C LEU A 20 0.59 18.24 4.66
N SER A 21 -0.08 17.29 3.98
CA SER A 21 0.57 16.39 3.03
C SER A 21 1.15 17.15 1.84
N LYS A 22 0.46 18.18 1.34
CA LYS A 22 0.99 19.05 0.27
C LYS A 22 2.22 19.82 0.74
N LEU A 23 2.22 20.40 1.93
CA LEU A 23 3.38 21.08 2.50
C LEU A 23 4.55 20.11 2.70
N MET A 24 4.28 18.91 3.21
CA MET A 24 5.29 17.87 3.36
C MET A 24 5.89 17.48 2.01
N SER A 25 5.09 17.42 0.94
CA SER A 25 5.58 17.14 -0.41
C SER A 25 6.64 18.14 -0.87
N TYR A 26 6.48 19.44 -0.58
CA TYR A 26 7.53 20.43 -0.90
C TYR A 26 8.83 20.15 -0.13
N VAL A 27 8.73 19.76 1.15
CA VAL A 27 9.90 19.42 1.97
C VAL A 27 10.59 18.16 1.43
N THR A 28 9.82 17.10 1.14
CA THR A 28 10.35 15.81 0.71
C THR A 28 10.93 15.82 -0.70
N HIS A 29 10.46 16.69 -1.58
CA HIS A 29 11.00 16.89 -2.93
C HIS A 29 12.07 17.97 -3.02
N SER A 30 12.36 18.67 -1.91
CA SER A 30 13.42 19.70 -1.88
C SER A 30 14.78 19.07 -2.15
N GLU A 31 15.54 19.69 -3.07
CA GLU A 31 16.92 19.31 -3.39
C GLU A 31 17.95 20.09 -2.54
N ASN A 32 17.50 20.93 -1.60
CA ASN A 32 18.40 21.64 -0.69
C ASN A 32 19.21 20.62 0.11
N LYS A 33 20.55 20.63 -0.07
CA LYS A 33 21.46 19.61 0.47
C LYS A 33 21.39 19.50 2.00
N ALA A 34 21.27 20.61 2.71
CA ALA A 34 21.20 20.59 4.18
C ALA A 34 19.89 19.95 4.66
N LEU A 35 18.76 20.41 4.09
CA LEU A 35 17.43 19.92 4.46
C LEU A 35 17.26 18.43 4.13
N LYS A 36 17.55 18.03 2.88
CA LYS A 36 17.39 16.63 2.48
C LYS A 36 18.27 15.68 3.29
N ASN A 37 19.55 16.04 3.52
CA ASN A 37 20.47 15.21 4.28
C ASN A 37 20.04 15.08 5.75
N TRP A 38 19.55 16.17 6.34
CA TRP A 38 18.98 16.12 7.68
C TRP A 38 17.78 15.19 7.77
N CYS A 39 16.82 15.30 6.83
CA CYS A 39 15.64 14.41 6.76
C CYS A 39 16.05 12.94 6.58
N ILE A 40 16.92 12.65 5.62
CA ILE A 40 17.38 11.30 5.30
C ILE A 40 18.08 10.67 6.50
N ASN A 41 19.08 11.36 7.08
CA ASN A 41 19.84 10.84 8.21
C ASN A 41 18.97 10.65 9.46
N THR A 42 17.99 11.54 9.67
CA THR A 42 17.03 11.41 10.78
C THR A 42 16.20 10.13 10.63
N VAL A 43 15.69 9.85 9.44
CA VAL A 43 14.89 8.64 9.18
C VAL A 43 15.74 7.39 9.27
N ILE A 44 16.95 7.38 8.70
CA ILE A 44 17.89 6.24 8.80
C ILE A 44 18.14 5.92 10.26
N LYS A 45 18.51 6.93 11.06
CA LYS A 45 18.86 6.75 12.49
C LYS A 45 17.65 6.34 13.33
N HIS A 46 16.50 6.98 13.14
CA HIS A 46 15.31 6.78 13.98
C HIS A 46 14.60 5.46 13.70
N TYR A 47 14.53 5.06 12.44
CA TYR A 47 13.80 3.84 12.02
C TYR A 47 14.74 2.64 11.76
N GLY A 48 16.05 2.85 11.72
CA GLY A 48 17.01 1.77 11.43
C GLY A 48 16.93 1.29 9.97
N VAL A 49 16.93 2.24 9.01
CA VAL A 49 16.89 1.88 7.58
C VAL A 49 18.18 1.16 7.20
N ASN A 50 18.05 -0.03 6.61
CA ASN A 50 19.18 -0.77 6.07
C ASN A 50 19.59 -0.20 4.71
N MET A 51 20.70 0.53 4.68
CA MET A 51 21.25 1.12 3.47
C MET A 51 22.09 0.14 2.63
N ASP A 52 22.52 -0.99 3.23
CA ASP A 52 23.31 -1.99 2.51
C ASP A 52 22.51 -2.71 1.43
N GLU A 53 21.18 -2.73 1.56
CA GLU A 53 20.28 -3.27 0.55
C GLU A 53 19.98 -2.29 -0.60
N ALA A 54 20.16 -0.98 -0.37
CA ALA A 54 19.86 0.05 -1.36
C ALA A 54 20.83 0.00 -2.55
N LEU A 55 20.31 0.20 -3.77
CA LEU A 55 21.13 0.30 -4.99
C LEU A 55 22.16 1.44 -4.86
N GLU A 56 21.73 2.58 -4.31
CA GLU A 56 22.60 3.68 -3.90
C GLU A 56 22.76 3.66 -2.37
N PRO A 57 23.90 3.18 -1.84
CA PRO A 57 24.08 3.07 -0.40
C PRO A 57 24.47 4.39 0.27
N ASN A 58 24.92 5.41 -0.49
CA ASN A 58 25.31 6.70 0.06
C ASN A 58 24.09 7.63 0.23
N PRO A 59 23.68 7.95 1.47
CA PRO A 59 22.55 8.84 1.73
C PRO A 59 22.68 10.23 1.07
N GLY A 60 23.91 10.73 0.93
CA GLY A 60 24.19 12.05 0.34
C GLY A 60 23.97 12.12 -1.17
N ALA A 61 23.98 10.97 -1.88
CA ALA A 61 23.83 10.89 -3.33
C ALA A 61 22.37 11.08 -3.82
N TYR A 62 21.39 10.85 -2.95
CA TYR A 62 19.98 11.05 -3.31
C TYR A 62 19.68 12.52 -3.58
N LYS A 63 18.92 12.79 -4.65
CA LYS A 63 18.54 14.15 -5.06
C LYS A 63 17.63 14.84 -4.03
N SER A 64 16.71 14.08 -3.41
CA SER A 64 15.74 14.55 -2.43
C SER A 64 15.44 13.48 -1.40
N PHE A 65 14.72 13.82 -0.34
CA PHE A 65 14.22 12.83 0.62
C PHE A 65 13.27 11.82 -0.06
N ASN A 66 12.40 12.29 -0.96
CA ASN A 66 11.49 11.38 -1.68
C ASN A 66 12.25 10.37 -2.54
N HIS A 67 13.33 10.79 -3.20
CA HIS A 67 14.19 9.87 -3.98
C HIS A 67 14.83 8.78 -3.09
N PHE A 68 15.26 9.13 -1.88
CA PHE A 68 15.71 8.16 -0.87
C PHE A 68 14.58 7.25 -0.40
N PHE A 69 13.40 7.80 -0.13
CA PHE A 69 12.27 7.05 0.40
C PHE A 69 11.75 5.99 -0.59
N THR A 70 11.77 6.33 -1.88
CA THR A 70 11.43 5.44 -3.00
C THR A 70 12.67 4.76 -3.61
N ARG A 71 13.74 4.59 -2.83
CA ARG A 71 15.00 4.00 -3.27
C ARG A 71 14.82 2.64 -3.92
N GLU A 72 15.69 2.33 -4.87
CA GLU A 72 15.79 0.99 -5.44
C GLU A 72 16.61 0.07 -4.54
N LEU A 73 16.34 -1.22 -4.61
CA LEU A 73 17.15 -2.25 -3.98
C LEU A 73 18.18 -2.78 -4.99
N LYS A 74 19.31 -3.24 -4.47
CA LYS A 74 20.29 -4.00 -5.27
C LYS A 74 19.64 -5.24 -5.86
N PRO A 75 20.05 -5.69 -7.03
CA PRO A 75 19.58 -6.95 -7.62
C PRO A 75 19.70 -8.11 -6.62
N LYS A 76 18.72 -8.98 -6.60
CA LYS A 76 18.68 -10.19 -5.74
C LYS A 76 18.53 -9.95 -4.23
N MET A 77 18.31 -8.71 -3.77
CA MET A 77 18.03 -8.45 -2.34
C MET A 77 16.66 -8.99 -1.90
N ARG A 78 15.77 -9.23 -2.84
CA ARG A 78 14.48 -9.89 -2.61
C ARG A 78 14.38 -11.09 -3.55
N GLN A 79 14.12 -12.24 -2.95
CA GLN A 79 13.96 -13.47 -3.70
C GLN A 79 12.48 -13.65 -4.05
N LEU A 80 12.20 -13.75 -5.35
CA LEU A 80 10.84 -13.97 -5.83
C LEU A 80 10.48 -15.46 -5.71
N ALA A 81 9.36 -15.75 -5.06
CA ALA A 81 8.80 -17.10 -5.00
C ALA A 81 8.53 -17.63 -6.41
N SER A 82 9.27 -18.66 -6.80
CA SER A 82 9.28 -19.22 -8.16
C SER A 82 8.41 -20.47 -8.33
N GLU A 83 7.87 -21.02 -7.21
CA GLU A 83 7.02 -22.20 -7.25
C GLU A 83 5.76 -21.93 -8.06
N GLN A 84 5.32 -22.96 -8.79
CA GLN A 84 4.08 -22.90 -9.56
C GLN A 84 2.90 -22.65 -8.62
N GLY A 85 2.02 -21.72 -8.98
CA GLY A 85 0.87 -21.34 -8.16
C GLY A 85 1.20 -20.47 -6.93
N ALA A 86 2.48 -20.14 -6.66
CA ALA A 86 2.83 -19.32 -5.52
C ALA A 86 2.42 -17.85 -5.72
N VAL A 87 1.77 -17.28 -4.71
CA VAL A 87 1.47 -15.85 -4.57
C VAL A 87 2.64 -15.18 -3.86
N ALA A 88 3.27 -14.20 -4.51
CA ALA A 88 4.38 -13.44 -3.96
C ALA A 88 3.90 -12.27 -3.10
N CYS A 89 4.64 -11.95 -2.04
CA CYS A 89 4.39 -10.75 -1.24
C CYS A 89 4.64 -9.48 -2.09
N PRO A 90 3.71 -8.52 -2.15
CA PRO A 90 3.85 -7.33 -2.98
C PRO A 90 4.76 -6.25 -2.39
N ALA A 91 5.16 -6.37 -1.13
CA ALA A 91 5.88 -5.32 -0.41
C ALA A 91 6.67 -5.86 0.78
N ASP A 92 7.66 -5.11 1.23
CA ASP A 92 8.23 -5.25 2.58
C ASP A 92 7.25 -4.66 3.59
N GLY A 93 7.16 -5.26 4.79
CA GLY A 93 6.34 -4.70 5.85
C GLY A 93 5.92 -5.68 6.93
N ALA A 94 4.80 -5.39 7.56
CA ALA A 94 4.18 -6.26 8.56
C ALA A 94 2.73 -6.56 8.16
N VAL A 95 2.33 -7.81 8.27
CA VAL A 95 0.93 -8.21 8.06
C VAL A 95 0.08 -7.59 9.17
N SER A 96 -0.83 -6.69 8.79
CA SER A 96 -1.81 -6.15 9.74
C SER A 96 -2.92 -7.17 9.99
N GLN A 97 -3.48 -7.71 8.92
CA GLN A 97 -4.50 -8.77 8.94
C GLN A 97 -4.45 -9.56 7.63
N ALA A 98 -4.76 -10.86 7.70
CA ALA A 98 -5.01 -11.70 6.54
C ALA A 98 -6.12 -12.70 6.86
N GLY A 99 -6.90 -13.12 5.87
CA GLY A 99 -7.98 -14.10 6.04
C GLY A 99 -9.09 -13.97 5.03
N LYS A 100 -10.24 -14.54 5.38
CA LYS A 100 -11.45 -14.55 4.55
C LYS A 100 -12.25 -13.26 4.66
N ILE A 101 -12.85 -12.87 3.55
CA ILE A 101 -13.87 -11.83 3.49
C ILE A 101 -15.20 -12.47 3.84
N ASN A 102 -15.84 -12.00 4.90
CA ASN A 102 -17.14 -12.50 5.36
C ASN A 102 -18.21 -11.42 5.16
N ASP A 103 -19.33 -11.78 4.55
CA ASP A 103 -20.44 -10.84 4.29
C ASP A 103 -20.00 -9.56 3.59
N ARG A 104 -19.07 -9.69 2.61
CA ARG A 104 -18.46 -8.55 1.89
C ARG A 104 -17.72 -7.57 2.80
N ARG A 105 -17.27 -8.02 3.97
CA ARG A 105 -16.53 -7.20 4.94
C ARG A 105 -15.15 -7.76 5.20
N ILE A 106 -14.19 -6.84 5.28
CA ILE A 106 -12.80 -7.10 5.60
C ILE A 106 -12.56 -6.75 7.07
N PHE A 107 -11.99 -7.69 7.82
CA PHE A 107 -11.60 -7.47 9.20
C PHE A 107 -10.42 -6.49 9.29
N GLN A 108 -10.54 -5.48 10.15
CA GLN A 108 -9.50 -4.47 10.35
C GLN A 108 -8.68 -4.73 11.61
N ALA A 109 -9.29 -4.62 12.77
CA ALA A 109 -8.70 -4.87 14.08
C ALA A 109 -9.80 -4.78 15.17
N LYS A 110 -9.65 -5.49 16.29
CA LYS A 110 -10.51 -5.36 17.49
C LYS A 110 -12.02 -5.37 17.21
N GLY A 111 -12.48 -6.29 16.37
CA GLY A 111 -13.89 -6.40 16.01
C GLY A 111 -14.38 -5.37 14.99
N MET A 112 -13.55 -4.44 14.56
CA MET A 112 -13.89 -3.50 13.48
C MET A 112 -13.67 -4.14 12.12
N SER A 113 -14.52 -3.77 11.16
CA SER A 113 -14.43 -4.18 9.76
C SER A 113 -14.87 -3.04 8.85
N PHE A 114 -14.61 -3.17 7.56
CA PHE A 114 -15.08 -2.26 6.52
C PHE A 114 -15.57 -3.04 5.31
N GLY A 115 -16.45 -2.46 4.52
CA GLY A 115 -17.06 -3.12 3.38
C GLY A 115 -16.20 -3.05 2.12
N LEU A 116 -16.32 -4.08 1.27
CA LEU A 116 -15.75 -4.09 -0.08
C LEU A 116 -16.33 -2.98 -0.95
N PHE A 117 -17.62 -2.70 -0.81
CA PHE A 117 -18.31 -1.65 -1.57
C PHE A 117 -17.65 -0.30 -1.35
N GLU A 118 -17.46 0.10 -0.10
CA GLU A 118 -16.80 1.35 0.25
C GLU A 118 -15.33 1.32 -0.17
N LEU A 119 -14.62 0.22 0.11
CA LEU A 119 -13.20 0.10 -0.19
C LEU A 119 -12.90 0.27 -1.69
N LEU A 120 -13.75 -0.27 -2.55
CA LEU A 120 -13.59 -0.29 -4.00
C LEU A 120 -14.34 0.84 -4.72
N GLY A 121 -14.70 1.92 -3.99
CA GLY A 121 -15.22 3.15 -4.60
C GLY A 121 -16.70 3.12 -4.94
N GLY A 122 -17.53 2.40 -4.18
CA GLY A 122 -18.98 2.45 -4.27
C GLY A 122 -19.58 1.72 -5.48
N SER A 123 -18.91 0.68 -6.01
CA SER A 123 -19.45 -0.17 -7.07
C SER A 123 -19.82 -1.55 -6.54
N THR A 124 -21.07 -1.93 -6.77
CA THR A 124 -21.57 -3.26 -6.45
C THR A 124 -20.88 -4.34 -7.28
N GLU A 125 -20.63 -4.05 -8.56
CA GLU A 125 -19.96 -4.97 -9.49
C GLU A 125 -18.56 -5.30 -9.02
N ARG A 126 -17.76 -4.27 -8.64
CA ARG A 126 -16.42 -4.47 -8.09
C ARG A 126 -16.45 -5.26 -6.79
N ALA A 127 -17.37 -4.92 -5.87
CA ALA A 127 -17.51 -5.62 -4.60
C ALA A 127 -17.92 -7.10 -4.78
N GLN A 128 -18.73 -7.39 -5.78
CA GLN A 128 -19.19 -8.76 -6.08
C GLN A 128 -18.07 -9.67 -6.58
N LEU A 129 -17.07 -9.14 -7.31
CA LEU A 129 -15.91 -9.92 -7.78
C LEU A 129 -15.14 -10.56 -6.61
N PHE A 130 -15.16 -9.92 -5.45
CA PHE A 130 -14.36 -10.31 -4.28
C PHE A 130 -15.21 -10.76 -3.09
N ALA A 131 -16.52 -10.91 -3.26
CA ALA A 131 -17.40 -11.41 -2.22
C ALA A 131 -16.96 -12.83 -1.77
N ASP A 132 -16.88 -13.03 -0.45
CA ASP A 132 -16.43 -14.29 0.18
C ASP A 132 -15.02 -14.74 -0.26
N GLY A 133 -14.20 -13.83 -0.76
CA GLY A 133 -12.83 -14.07 -1.18
C GLY A 133 -11.83 -14.02 -0.03
N GLU A 134 -10.57 -13.82 -0.38
CA GLU A 134 -9.45 -13.72 0.55
C GLU A 134 -8.82 -12.33 0.51
N PHE A 135 -8.31 -11.87 1.65
CA PHE A 135 -7.60 -10.58 1.72
C PHE A 135 -6.34 -10.66 2.57
N ALA A 136 -5.43 -9.76 2.29
CA ALA A 136 -4.27 -9.48 3.14
C ALA A 136 -4.02 -7.97 3.18
N THR A 137 -3.79 -7.43 4.37
CA THR A 137 -3.43 -6.03 4.62
C THR A 137 -2.00 -5.98 5.15
N ILE A 138 -1.10 -5.33 4.42
CA ILE A 138 0.32 -5.21 4.75
C ILE A 138 0.65 -3.73 4.98
N TYR A 139 1.17 -3.44 6.15
CA TYR A 139 1.61 -2.10 6.56
C TYR A 139 3.10 -1.93 6.28
N LEU A 140 3.45 -0.85 5.58
CA LEU A 140 4.83 -0.46 5.31
C LEU A 140 5.23 0.65 6.30
N SER A 141 6.20 0.37 7.13
CA SER A 141 6.79 1.35 8.05
C SER A 141 7.84 2.22 7.32
N PRO A 142 8.23 3.39 7.84
CA PRO A 142 9.16 4.28 7.15
C PRO A 142 10.54 3.70 6.80
N LYS A 143 10.95 2.59 7.45
CA LYS A 143 12.21 1.91 7.13
C LYS A 143 12.12 0.98 5.93
N ASP A 144 10.90 0.50 5.63
CA ASP A 144 10.67 -0.54 4.64
C ASP A 144 10.91 -0.02 3.21
N TYR A 145 10.94 -0.90 2.25
CA TYR A 145 10.99 -0.59 0.84
C TYR A 145 9.60 -0.15 0.36
N HIS A 146 9.50 0.99 -0.32
CA HIS A 146 8.22 1.63 -0.64
C HIS A 146 7.79 1.53 -2.10
N ARG A 147 8.42 0.67 -2.90
CA ARG A 147 7.89 0.24 -4.19
C ARG A 147 7.10 -1.04 -4.03
N LEU A 148 6.03 -1.14 -4.76
CA LEU A 148 5.08 -2.24 -4.72
C LEU A 148 5.23 -3.08 -5.98
N HIS A 149 5.11 -4.39 -5.84
CA HIS A 149 5.32 -5.31 -6.96
C HIS A 149 4.14 -6.27 -7.11
N MET A 150 4.01 -6.83 -8.30
CA MET A 150 2.91 -7.73 -8.63
C MET A 150 3.03 -9.06 -7.89
N PRO A 151 1.99 -9.50 -7.15
CA PRO A 151 1.95 -10.82 -6.52
C PRO A 151 1.88 -11.98 -7.51
N LEU A 152 1.20 -11.75 -8.62
CA LEU A 152 0.98 -12.66 -9.75
C LEU A 152 1.09 -11.88 -11.05
N THR A 153 1.34 -12.57 -12.15
CA THR A 153 1.16 -12.00 -13.48
C THR A 153 -0.32 -11.64 -13.68
N GLY A 154 -0.59 -10.45 -14.18
CA GLY A 154 -1.97 -10.00 -14.37
C GLY A 154 -2.14 -8.94 -15.43
N THR A 155 -3.33 -8.91 -16.03
CA THR A 155 -3.77 -7.89 -17.00
C THR A 155 -4.64 -6.87 -16.28
N LEU A 156 -4.24 -5.61 -16.30
CA LEU A 156 -4.99 -4.52 -15.69
C LEU A 156 -6.31 -4.28 -16.44
N LYS A 157 -7.41 -4.35 -15.71
CA LYS A 157 -8.77 -4.11 -16.22
C LYS A 157 -9.23 -2.71 -15.92
N GLU A 158 -9.03 -2.28 -14.68
CA GLU A 158 -9.52 -1.01 -14.19
C GLU A 158 -8.58 -0.48 -13.09
N MET A 159 -8.35 0.83 -13.08
CA MET A 159 -7.78 1.56 -11.96
C MET A 159 -8.81 2.56 -11.45
N VAL A 160 -8.97 2.64 -10.14
CA VAL A 160 -9.95 3.52 -9.48
C VAL A 160 -9.23 4.38 -8.45
N HIS A 161 -9.30 5.69 -8.57
CA HIS A 161 -8.94 6.63 -7.52
C HIS A 161 -10.17 6.95 -6.68
N ILE A 162 -10.08 6.74 -5.40
CA ILE A 162 -11.14 6.99 -4.43
C ILE A 162 -10.67 8.07 -3.47
N PRO A 163 -11.22 9.29 -3.55
CA PRO A 163 -10.87 10.37 -2.63
C PRO A 163 -11.26 10.02 -1.20
N GLY A 164 -10.54 10.58 -0.25
CA GLY A 164 -10.78 10.28 1.17
C GLY A 164 -9.98 11.16 2.10
N LYS A 165 -9.91 10.76 3.36
CA LYS A 165 -9.06 11.35 4.39
C LYS A 165 -7.63 10.79 4.28
N LEU A 166 -6.72 11.35 5.08
CA LEU A 166 -5.34 10.87 5.19
C LEU A 166 -5.00 10.64 6.67
N PHE A 167 -5.74 9.73 7.32
CA PHE A 167 -5.38 9.30 8.67
C PHE A 167 -4.07 8.50 8.63
N SER A 168 -3.27 8.58 9.69
CA SER A 168 -2.16 7.65 9.88
C SER A 168 -2.65 6.20 9.86
N VAL A 169 -1.89 5.30 9.27
CA VAL A 169 -2.22 3.85 9.20
C VAL A 169 -1.43 3.01 10.20
N ASN A 170 -0.82 3.65 11.20
CA ASN A 170 -0.12 2.95 12.27
C ASN A 170 -1.09 2.11 13.13
N THR A 171 -0.54 1.21 13.94
CA THR A 171 -1.30 0.28 14.78
C THR A 171 -2.29 0.97 15.73
N ALA A 172 -1.96 2.16 16.28
CA ALA A 172 -2.86 2.89 17.19
C ALA A 172 -4.11 3.38 16.47
N THR A 173 -3.93 3.97 15.27
CA THR A 173 -5.04 4.46 14.46
C THR A 173 -5.87 3.31 13.89
N THR A 174 -5.23 2.23 13.43
CA THR A 174 -5.90 1.01 12.93
C THR A 174 -6.81 0.39 14.00
N ARG A 175 -6.41 0.46 15.28
CA ARG A 175 -7.22 -0.06 16.40
C ARG A 175 -8.27 0.91 16.91
N SER A 176 -8.32 2.14 16.41
CA SER A 176 -9.16 3.20 17.00
C SER A 176 -10.12 3.87 16.02
N VAL A 177 -9.82 3.85 14.72
CA VAL A 177 -10.67 4.47 13.68
C VAL A 177 -11.41 3.38 12.91
N PRO A 178 -12.73 3.22 13.13
CA PRO A 178 -13.52 2.23 12.38
C PRO A 178 -13.50 2.54 10.87
N GLY A 179 -13.27 1.51 10.05
CA GLY A 179 -13.26 1.64 8.60
C GLY A 179 -12.10 2.49 8.05
N LEU A 180 -10.97 2.55 8.76
CA LEU A 180 -9.81 3.39 8.46
C LEU A 180 -9.41 3.33 6.98
N PHE A 181 -9.21 2.12 6.47
CA PHE A 181 -8.71 1.90 5.11
C PHE A 181 -9.73 2.27 4.02
N ALA A 182 -11.02 2.17 4.32
CA ALA A 182 -12.09 2.62 3.42
C ALA A 182 -12.37 4.13 3.53
N LYS A 183 -11.86 4.80 4.58
CA LYS A 183 -11.96 6.27 4.76
C LYS A 183 -10.79 7.03 4.14
N ASN A 184 -9.60 6.39 4.06
CA ASN A 184 -8.44 7.05 3.50
C ASN A 184 -8.51 7.11 1.97
N GLU A 185 -7.92 8.16 1.40
CA GLU A 185 -7.66 8.28 -0.03
C GLU A 185 -6.84 7.08 -0.50
N ARG A 186 -7.24 6.48 -1.63
CA ARG A 186 -6.63 5.25 -2.12
C ARG A 186 -6.78 5.06 -3.62
N VAL A 187 -5.96 4.21 -4.15
CA VAL A 187 -6.02 3.76 -5.55
C VAL A 187 -6.24 2.24 -5.53
N ALA A 188 -7.30 1.77 -6.17
CA ALA A 188 -7.57 0.35 -6.38
C ALA A 188 -7.26 -0.03 -7.82
N ALA A 189 -6.36 -0.98 -8.04
CA ALA A 189 -6.04 -1.55 -9.34
C ALA A 189 -6.58 -2.98 -9.42
N ILE A 190 -7.45 -3.25 -10.38
CA ILE A 190 -8.12 -4.53 -10.57
C ILE A 190 -7.51 -5.23 -11.77
N PHE A 191 -7.03 -6.45 -11.54
CA PHE A 191 -6.37 -7.29 -12.53
C PHE A 191 -7.13 -8.60 -12.74
N ASP A 192 -7.07 -9.10 -13.98
CA ASP A 192 -7.32 -10.51 -14.28
C ASP A 192 -6.00 -11.27 -14.18
N THR A 193 -5.99 -12.38 -13.45
CA THR A 193 -4.83 -13.25 -13.25
C THR A 193 -5.24 -14.71 -13.46
N ASP A 194 -4.26 -15.63 -13.51
CA ASP A 194 -4.54 -17.07 -13.57
C ASP A 194 -5.30 -17.57 -12.30
N ALA A 195 -5.12 -16.89 -11.18
CA ALA A 195 -5.92 -17.10 -9.97
C ALA A 195 -7.30 -16.42 -10.00
N GLY A 196 -7.75 -15.90 -11.15
CA GLY A 196 -8.97 -15.10 -11.27
C GLY A 196 -8.78 -13.64 -10.88
N PRO A 197 -9.86 -12.91 -10.50
CA PRO A 197 -9.77 -11.49 -10.21
C PRO A 197 -8.90 -11.22 -8.97
N MET A 198 -8.02 -10.23 -9.09
CA MET A 198 -7.17 -9.70 -8.02
C MET A 198 -7.33 -8.19 -7.94
N ALA A 199 -7.48 -7.64 -6.74
CA ALA A 199 -7.39 -6.20 -6.50
C ALA A 199 -6.20 -5.87 -5.61
N LEU A 200 -5.44 -4.85 -6.00
CA LEU A 200 -4.37 -4.25 -5.22
C LEU A 200 -4.80 -2.84 -4.83
N VAL A 201 -5.06 -2.62 -3.54
CA VAL A 201 -5.54 -1.33 -3.02
C VAL A 201 -4.41 -0.63 -2.29
N LEU A 202 -3.94 0.45 -2.89
CA LEU A 202 -2.89 1.31 -2.37
C LEU A 202 -3.54 2.39 -1.50
N VAL A 203 -3.38 2.29 -0.18
CA VAL A 203 -4.05 3.20 0.76
C VAL A 203 -3.08 4.27 1.24
N GLY A 204 -3.40 5.54 0.96
CA GLY A 204 -2.66 6.70 1.43
C GLY A 204 -2.80 6.94 2.93
N ALA A 205 -1.90 7.72 3.49
CA ALA A 205 -1.92 8.13 4.91
C ALA A 205 -1.43 9.57 5.07
N ILE A 206 -1.51 10.12 6.28
CA ILE A 206 -1.00 11.46 6.58
C ILE A 206 0.50 11.53 6.26
N PHE A 207 0.91 12.62 5.64
CA PHE A 207 2.25 12.85 5.08
C PHE A 207 2.60 11.96 3.87
N VAL A 208 1.76 11.01 3.47
CA VAL A 208 1.90 10.34 2.17
C VAL A 208 1.64 11.38 1.10
N SER A 209 2.71 11.76 0.40
CA SER A 209 2.61 12.86 -0.54
C SER A 209 2.00 12.45 -1.87
N SER A 210 2.11 11.18 -2.27
CA SER A 210 1.44 10.69 -3.48
C SER A 210 1.42 9.17 -3.60
N ILE A 211 0.48 8.69 -4.41
CA ILE A 211 0.41 7.32 -4.93
C ILE A 211 0.73 7.39 -6.42
N GLU A 212 1.68 6.58 -6.84
CA GLU A 212 2.15 6.51 -8.24
C GLU A 212 2.05 5.08 -8.76
N THR A 213 1.61 4.91 -10.00
CA THR A 213 1.61 3.62 -10.69
C THR A 213 2.48 3.68 -11.94
N VAL A 214 3.08 2.54 -12.33
CA VAL A 214 4.03 2.53 -13.47
C VAL A 214 3.37 2.83 -14.82
N TRP A 215 2.05 2.68 -14.94
CA TRP A 215 1.32 2.93 -16.19
C TRP A 215 0.65 4.31 -16.26
N HIS A 216 0.44 4.98 -15.14
CA HIS A 216 -0.24 6.27 -15.09
C HIS A 216 0.67 7.40 -14.60
N GLY A 217 1.75 7.05 -13.88
CA GLY A 217 2.52 8.01 -13.11
C GLY A 217 1.79 8.38 -11.82
N VAL A 218 1.89 9.64 -11.40
CA VAL A 218 1.24 10.14 -10.18
C VAL A 218 -0.28 10.18 -10.36
N VAL A 219 -1.00 9.39 -9.54
CA VAL A 219 -2.46 9.33 -9.53
C VAL A 219 -3.03 10.35 -8.55
N THR A 220 -2.40 10.53 -7.40
CA THR A 220 -2.76 11.54 -6.40
C THR A 220 -1.47 12.07 -5.75
N PRO A 221 -1.33 13.38 -5.48
CA PRO A 221 -2.22 14.49 -5.82
C PRO A 221 -2.25 14.82 -7.32
N PRO A 222 -3.24 15.59 -7.83
CA PRO A 222 -4.32 16.22 -7.07
C PRO A 222 -5.41 15.24 -6.66
N THR A 223 -5.97 15.40 -5.45
CA THR A 223 -7.14 14.67 -5.01
C THR A 223 -8.35 15.09 -5.84
N ALA A 224 -8.98 14.13 -6.53
CA ALA A 224 -10.22 14.38 -7.25
C ALA A 224 -11.40 14.59 -6.27
N PRO A 225 -12.41 15.39 -6.63
CA PRO A 225 -13.59 15.60 -5.77
C PRO A 225 -14.50 14.36 -5.69
N THR A 226 -14.43 13.49 -6.70
CA THR A 226 -15.24 12.26 -6.83
C THR A 226 -14.38 11.08 -7.22
N VAL A 227 -14.94 9.88 -7.12
CA VAL A 227 -14.30 8.66 -7.60
C VAL A 227 -14.02 8.77 -9.10
N GLN A 228 -12.78 8.45 -9.49
CA GLN A 228 -12.35 8.43 -10.89
C GLN A 228 -12.00 7.00 -11.28
N SER A 229 -12.40 6.57 -12.46
CA SER A 229 -12.12 5.23 -13.00
C SER A 229 -11.48 5.30 -14.38
N TRP A 230 -10.46 4.50 -14.60
CA TRP A 230 -9.77 4.32 -15.88
C TRP A 230 -9.85 2.86 -16.31
N PHE A 231 -10.33 2.63 -17.53
CA PHE A 231 -10.47 1.29 -18.10
C PHE A 231 -9.44 1.09 -19.22
N TYR A 232 -8.76 -0.05 -19.23
CA TYR A 232 -7.64 -0.33 -20.12
C TYR A 232 -7.96 -1.37 -21.20
N LYS A 233 -9.23 -1.41 -21.65
CA LYS A 233 -9.72 -2.43 -22.60
C LYS A 233 -9.03 -2.41 -23.98
N HIS A 234 -8.64 -1.23 -24.45
CA HIS A 234 -8.10 -1.06 -25.83
C HIS A 234 -6.56 -1.09 -25.87
N LYS A 235 -5.89 -0.97 -24.75
CA LYS A 235 -4.43 -1.06 -24.63
C LYS A 235 -4.13 -1.87 -23.36
N PRO A 236 -4.10 -3.21 -23.49
CA PRO A 236 -3.90 -4.05 -22.34
C PRO A 236 -2.53 -3.75 -21.67
N ILE A 237 -2.55 -3.55 -20.38
CA ILE A 237 -1.36 -3.41 -19.54
C ILE A 237 -1.20 -4.73 -18.82
N ILE A 238 -0.12 -5.43 -19.14
CA ILE A 238 0.22 -6.72 -18.52
C ILE A 238 1.47 -6.50 -17.69
N LEU A 239 1.41 -6.87 -16.42
CA LEU A 239 2.56 -6.87 -15.53
C LEU A 239 2.86 -8.30 -15.09
N GLN A 240 4.13 -8.67 -15.18
CA GLN A 240 4.58 -9.98 -14.74
C GLN A 240 4.70 -10.04 -13.22
N LYS A 241 4.56 -11.23 -12.64
CA LYS A 241 4.85 -11.48 -11.23
C LYS A 241 6.23 -10.94 -10.85
N GLY A 242 6.29 -10.12 -9.80
CA GLY A 242 7.52 -9.46 -9.35
C GLY A 242 7.86 -8.14 -10.05
N GLU A 243 7.17 -7.73 -11.13
CA GLU A 243 7.36 -6.40 -11.72
C GLU A 243 6.82 -5.28 -10.82
N GLU A 244 7.44 -4.10 -10.89
CA GLU A 244 6.96 -2.93 -10.15
C GLU A 244 5.56 -2.53 -10.62
N LEU A 245 4.65 -2.42 -9.67
CA LEU A 245 3.28 -1.96 -9.85
C LEU A 245 3.19 -0.43 -9.69
N GLY A 246 3.95 0.09 -8.74
CA GLY A 246 3.89 1.49 -8.34
C GLY A 246 4.61 1.72 -7.03
N ARG A 247 4.42 2.91 -6.47
CA ARG A 247 5.11 3.31 -5.24
C ARG A 247 4.33 4.31 -4.41
N PHE A 248 4.69 4.36 -3.15
CA PHE A 248 4.25 5.40 -2.24
C PHE A 248 5.38 6.42 -2.03
N ASN A 249 5.06 7.67 -2.22
CA ASN A 249 5.98 8.76 -1.92
C ASN A 249 5.82 9.23 -0.45
N MET A 250 5.88 8.33 0.46
CA MET A 250 5.88 8.25 1.93
C MET A 250 4.83 7.25 2.46
N GLY A 251 5.21 6.48 3.48
CA GLY A 251 4.62 5.27 4.08
C GLY A 251 3.11 5.06 4.09
N SER A 252 2.70 3.79 3.92
CA SER A 252 1.28 3.48 3.76
C SER A 252 0.96 1.99 3.92
N THR A 253 -0.14 1.55 3.34
CA THR A 253 -0.67 0.19 3.45
C THR A 253 -1.09 -0.30 2.07
N ILE A 254 -0.76 -1.52 1.73
CA ILE A 254 -1.34 -2.23 0.60
C ILE A 254 -2.32 -3.29 1.08
N ILE A 255 -3.48 -3.40 0.41
CA ILE A 255 -4.43 -4.48 0.62
C ILE A 255 -4.50 -5.30 -0.66
N VAL A 256 -4.22 -6.59 -0.55
CA VAL A 256 -4.34 -7.59 -1.62
C VAL A 256 -5.66 -8.32 -1.43
N ILE A 257 -6.43 -8.45 -2.50
CA ILE A 257 -7.76 -9.09 -2.46
C ILE A 257 -7.88 -10.06 -3.62
N PHE A 258 -8.38 -11.26 -3.36
CA PHE A 258 -8.68 -12.28 -4.36
C PHE A 258 -10.14 -12.70 -4.31
N GLY A 259 -10.65 -13.23 -5.41
CA GLY A 259 -11.99 -13.81 -5.47
C GLY A 259 -12.13 -15.07 -4.62
N LYS A 260 -13.38 -15.50 -4.41
CA LYS A 260 -13.75 -16.66 -3.57
C LYS A 260 -13.04 -17.95 -3.98
N GLY A 261 -12.35 -18.59 -3.02
CA GLY A 261 -11.69 -19.88 -3.20
C GLY A 261 -10.56 -19.89 -4.21
N LYS A 262 -9.99 -18.70 -4.51
CA LYS A 262 -8.95 -18.54 -5.51
C LYS A 262 -7.53 -18.61 -4.94
N VAL A 263 -7.35 -18.26 -3.68
CA VAL A 263 -6.06 -18.27 -3.00
C VAL A 263 -6.22 -18.88 -1.61
N ARG A 264 -5.20 -19.59 -1.17
CA ARG A 264 -5.03 -20.03 0.21
C ARG A 264 -3.75 -19.42 0.77
N TRP A 265 -3.86 -18.67 1.87
CA TRP A 265 -2.71 -18.12 2.55
C TRP A 265 -1.89 -19.20 3.24
N GLU A 266 -0.56 -18.99 3.33
CA GLU A 266 0.32 -19.82 4.16
C GLU A 266 -0.10 -19.72 5.64
N ASP A 267 0.01 -20.81 6.39
CA ASP A 267 -0.45 -20.87 7.79
C ASP A 267 0.27 -19.85 8.70
N GLU A 268 1.50 -19.48 8.36
CA GLU A 268 2.28 -18.48 9.07
C GLU A 268 2.00 -17.03 8.63
N PHE A 269 1.26 -16.86 7.53
CA PHE A 269 0.93 -15.53 7.00
C PHE A 269 -0.25 -14.93 7.78
N LYS A 270 0.04 -14.42 8.96
CA LYS A 270 -0.94 -13.90 9.93
C LYS A 270 -0.48 -12.57 10.53
N ALA A 271 -1.38 -11.93 11.28
CA ALA A 271 -1.11 -10.64 11.92
C ALA A 271 0.23 -10.60 12.68
N ASP A 272 0.91 -9.47 12.58
CA ASP A 272 2.21 -9.16 13.16
C ASP A 272 3.41 -9.90 12.53
N LYS A 273 3.21 -10.80 11.54
CA LYS A 273 4.33 -11.39 10.78
C LYS A 273 5.02 -10.30 9.96
N LEU A 274 6.33 -10.20 10.07
CA LEU A 274 7.17 -9.41 9.15
C LEU A 274 7.32 -10.19 7.84
N VAL A 275 7.18 -9.50 6.73
CA VAL A 275 7.26 -10.06 5.38
C VAL A 275 8.16 -9.23 4.50
N GLN A 276 8.74 -9.88 3.50
CA GLN A 276 9.55 -9.24 2.47
C GLN A 276 8.92 -9.39 1.10
N LEU A 277 9.14 -8.40 0.26
CA LEU A 277 8.81 -8.45 -1.16
C LEU A 277 9.28 -9.76 -1.79
N GLY A 278 8.41 -10.41 -2.56
CA GLY A 278 8.73 -11.66 -3.27
C GLY A 278 8.56 -12.93 -2.44
N GLU A 279 8.52 -12.87 -1.11
CA GLU A 279 8.27 -14.03 -0.23
C GLU A 279 6.95 -14.71 -0.60
N LYS A 280 6.90 -16.04 -0.55
CA LYS A 280 5.64 -16.76 -0.73
C LYS A 280 4.71 -16.48 0.43
N ILE A 281 3.50 -15.99 0.13
CA ILE A 281 2.48 -15.65 1.13
C ILE A 281 1.22 -16.52 0.99
N GLY A 282 1.10 -17.27 -0.10
CA GLY A 282 -0.03 -18.12 -0.39
C GLY A 282 0.15 -18.90 -1.69
N SER A 283 -0.87 -19.64 -2.08
CA SER A 283 -0.92 -20.42 -3.32
C SER A 283 -2.34 -20.44 -3.91
N TYR A 284 -2.46 -20.65 -5.24
CA TYR A 284 -3.71 -20.76 -5.99
C TYR A 284 -3.76 -22.01 -6.86
#